data_c7486375378589ac5bd4e89c7f0d3360
#
_entry.id   c7486375378589ac5bd4e89c7f0d3360
#
_cell.length_a   1.000
_cell.length_b   1.000
_cell.length_c   1.000
_cell.angle_alpha   90.00
_cell.angle_beta   90.00
_cell.angle_gamma   90.00
#
_symmetry.space_group_name_H-M   'P 1'
#
loop_
_entity.id
_entity.type
_entity.pdbx_description
1 polymer ?
#
loop_
_entity_poly.entity_id
_entity_poly.type
_entity_poly.pdbx_seq_one_letter_code
_entity_poly.pdbx_strand_id
1 'polypeptide(L)'
;MSDISEDVVEEAAEVAAVEGRSTGRAAAGMGAVTALSRAAGFLRVLVVMAVLGTSDLGDAFQSANLLSNVLFELLAAGALSAVLVPTFVQLLDRHDKEAAEEVAGRVLGVALLVLGAISVVGILASPLLADILTAGAAPDVADQQRDLAAFLLPFFLPQVLLYAAGTIASAVLYARRKFAITAAAPIGNTLVMVAGLVLFRVAAGSDPGLDLTTGERLLLVLAGTGGVLGFVGLLLVACARSGFRLRPRRLRGDTRVTAVLKHSGWGVALHTAGGLLLGAAILSCSGVEGGVVAYNAAWVFFLAPYAVLAQPVHTTILPELVIEARDHGLDRVAASLRWALERMGLLVLPVTAGLMALALPGMRVVAFGETSASDIELVAAALIGLAAGLYPYSAFLLFSRGYYALDESRFPGLVAVASSLVGVAVMAGAAVTLDGSARILVLGLAHSIAYAVGALVLALGLRRRTGASLLPAALVRMVLVSAVVGGAMWAAGQALLGDDPGRLEDLAFLAVAGAAGGAVVLGAYKVLGVRAALSARVAA
;
A
#
# COMPACT_ATOMS: atom_id res chain seq x y z
N MET A 1 -24.17 55.92 -4.17
CA MET A 1 -23.10 55.14 -3.45
C MET A 1 -23.52 53.71 -3.08
N SER A 2 -24.71 53.26 -3.46
CA SER A 2 -25.22 51.89 -3.23
C SER A 2 -24.93 50.91 -4.41
N ASP A 3 -24.80 51.39 -5.65
CA ASP A 3 -24.63 50.51 -6.82
C ASP A 3 -23.22 49.93 -7.01
N ILE A 4 -22.19 50.59 -6.49
CA ILE A 4 -20.78 50.10 -6.65
C ILE A 4 -20.48 48.91 -5.68
N SER A 5 -21.26 48.75 -4.61
CA SER A 5 -21.04 47.65 -3.64
C SER A 5 -21.69 46.31 -4.06
N GLU A 6 -22.77 46.36 -4.83
CA GLU A 6 -23.43 45.16 -5.35
C GLU A 6 -22.67 44.51 -6.49
N ASP A 7 -22.19 45.29 -7.45
CA ASP A 7 -21.38 44.79 -8.57
C ASP A 7 -20.08 44.13 -8.11
N VAL A 8 -19.40 44.72 -7.10
CA VAL A 8 -18.15 44.14 -6.56
C VAL A 8 -18.40 42.83 -5.78
N VAL A 9 -19.55 42.71 -5.10
CA VAL A 9 -19.94 41.46 -4.40
C VAL A 9 -20.35 40.38 -5.39
N GLU A 10 -21.04 40.77 -6.49
CA GLU A 10 -21.46 39.82 -7.53
C GLU A 10 -20.25 39.32 -8.34
N GLU A 11 -19.31 40.22 -8.70
CA GLU A 11 -18.04 39.84 -9.35
C GLU A 11 -17.17 38.95 -8.46
N ALA A 12 -17.08 39.24 -7.15
CA ALA A 12 -16.37 38.41 -6.20
C ALA A 12 -17.04 37.03 -6.00
N ALA A 13 -18.37 36.95 -6.03
CA ALA A 13 -19.13 35.72 -5.96
C ALA A 13 -18.98 34.89 -7.26
N GLU A 14 -18.93 35.56 -8.41
CA GLU A 14 -18.71 34.90 -9.72
C GLU A 14 -17.29 34.35 -9.84
N VAL A 15 -16.28 35.09 -9.40
CA VAL A 15 -14.87 34.65 -9.32
C VAL A 15 -14.75 33.48 -8.36
N ALA A 16 -15.35 33.54 -7.18
CA ALA A 16 -15.35 32.43 -6.23
C ALA A 16 -16.08 31.18 -6.77
N ALA A 17 -17.17 31.35 -7.52
CA ALA A 17 -17.88 30.26 -8.16
C ALA A 17 -17.10 29.64 -9.31
N VAL A 18 -16.35 30.44 -10.08
CA VAL A 18 -15.45 29.97 -11.16
C VAL A 18 -14.23 29.26 -10.56
N GLU A 19 -13.63 29.78 -9.49
CA GLU A 19 -12.54 29.12 -8.77
C GLU A 19 -13.02 27.82 -8.10
N GLY A 20 -14.19 27.79 -7.48
CA GLY A 20 -14.80 26.59 -6.92
C GLY A 20 -15.11 25.52 -7.96
N ARG A 21 -15.55 25.92 -9.17
CA ARG A 21 -15.76 25.00 -10.30
C ARG A 21 -14.46 24.49 -10.92
N SER A 22 -13.41 25.31 -10.97
CA SER A 22 -12.10 24.93 -11.48
C SER A 22 -11.39 23.96 -10.52
N THR A 23 -11.46 24.22 -9.22
CA THR A 23 -10.93 23.31 -8.18
C THR A 23 -11.70 22.00 -8.12
N GLY A 24 -13.03 22.02 -8.28
CA GLY A 24 -13.87 20.80 -8.35
C GLY A 24 -13.54 19.94 -9.57
N ARG A 25 -13.35 20.53 -10.75
CA ARG A 25 -12.93 19.80 -11.97
C ARG A 25 -11.52 19.24 -11.84
N ALA A 26 -10.58 19.98 -11.27
CA ALA A 26 -9.22 19.53 -11.05
C ALA A 26 -9.19 18.37 -10.05
N ALA A 27 -9.97 18.45 -8.97
CA ALA A 27 -10.11 17.37 -7.98
C ALA A 27 -10.75 16.10 -8.57
N ALA A 28 -11.82 16.27 -9.38
CA ALA A 28 -12.46 15.15 -10.07
C ALA A 28 -11.52 14.49 -11.09
N GLY A 29 -10.78 15.29 -11.87
CA GLY A 29 -9.77 14.79 -12.80
C GLY A 29 -8.65 14.00 -12.11
N MET A 30 -8.15 14.51 -10.98
CA MET A 30 -7.14 13.82 -10.17
C MET A 30 -7.71 12.52 -9.58
N GLY A 31 -8.95 12.53 -9.10
CA GLY A 31 -9.64 11.33 -8.61
C GLY A 31 -9.76 10.26 -9.70
N ALA A 32 -10.15 10.64 -10.92
CA ALA A 32 -10.26 9.73 -12.04
C ALA A 32 -8.89 9.13 -12.44
N VAL A 33 -7.83 9.93 -12.50
CA VAL A 33 -6.46 9.44 -12.79
C VAL A 33 -5.98 8.48 -11.69
N THR A 34 -6.25 8.80 -10.43
CA THR A 34 -5.90 7.92 -9.30
C THR A 34 -6.66 6.60 -9.37
N ALA A 35 -7.96 6.62 -9.68
CA ALA A 35 -8.77 5.42 -9.84
C ALA A 35 -8.26 4.56 -11.01
N LEU A 36 -7.95 5.17 -12.16
CA LEU A 36 -7.37 4.47 -13.32
C LEU A 36 -6.01 3.84 -12.98
N SER A 37 -5.16 4.57 -12.28
CA SER A 37 -3.86 4.06 -11.83
C SER A 37 -4.00 2.86 -10.88
N ARG A 38 -4.98 2.90 -9.98
CA ARG A 38 -5.31 1.77 -9.09
C ARG A 38 -5.83 0.56 -9.86
N ALA A 39 -6.75 0.79 -10.81
CA ALA A 39 -7.26 -0.26 -11.69
C ALA A 39 -6.13 -0.89 -12.54
N ALA A 40 -5.21 -0.07 -13.05
CA ALA A 40 -4.04 -0.56 -13.76
C ALA A 40 -3.13 -1.42 -12.86
N GLY A 41 -2.87 -0.99 -11.61
CA GLY A 41 -2.12 -1.78 -10.64
C GLY A 41 -2.79 -3.12 -10.31
N PHE A 42 -4.11 -3.13 -10.22
CA PHE A 42 -4.90 -4.34 -10.04
C PHE A 42 -4.79 -5.27 -11.25
N LEU A 43 -4.99 -4.74 -12.47
CA LEU A 43 -4.81 -5.49 -13.72
C LEU A 43 -3.42 -6.13 -13.80
N ARG A 44 -2.38 -5.43 -13.39
CA ARG A 44 -1.01 -5.96 -13.35
C ARG A 44 -0.92 -7.24 -12.53
N VAL A 45 -1.51 -7.26 -11.33
CA VAL A 45 -1.50 -8.44 -10.45
C VAL A 45 -2.23 -9.61 -11.10
N LEU A 46 -3.40 -9.34 -11.70
CA LEU A 46 -4.16 -10.36 -12.41
C LEU A 46 -3.37 -10.93 -13.60
N VAL A 47 -2.64 -10.09 -14.35
CA VAL A 47 -1.79 -10.56 -15.46
C VAL A 47 -0.61 -11.38 -14.96
N VAL A 48 0.02 -11.00 -13.84
CA VAL A 48 1.08 -11.83 -13.22
C VAL A 48 0.54 -13.21 -12.89
N MET A 49 -0.60 -13.30 -12.22
CA MET A 49 -1.26 -14.57 -11.89
C MET A 49 -1.65 -15.37 -13.15
N ALA A 50 -2.17 -14.69 -14.18
CA ALA A 50 -2.61 -15.34 -15.40
C ALA A 50 -1.47 -15.88 -16.28
N VAL A 51 -0.28 -15.28 -16.20
CA VAL A 51 0.87 -15.63 -17.06
C VAL A 51 1.85 -16.53 -16.35
N LEU A 52 2.16 -16.24 -15.10
CA LEU A 52 3.15 -16.98 -14.32
C LEU A 52 2.50 -18.03 -13.40
N GLY A 53 1.18 -17.95 -13.20
CA GLY A 53 0.47 -18.78 -12.22
C GLY A 53 0.85 -18.46 -10.77
N THR A 54 0.23 -19.15 -9.84
CA THR A 54 0.73 -19.34 -8.47
C THR A 54 1.58 -20.61 -8.46
N SER A 55 2.76 -20.51 -9.02
CA SER A 55 3.68 -21.60 -9.30
C SER A 55 5.10 -21.24 -8.81
N ASP A 56 6.01 -22.20 -8.82
CA ASP A 56 7.41 -22.00 -8.48
C ASP A 56 8.08 -20.94 -9.37
N LEU A 57 7.69 -20.86 -10.65
CA LEU A 57 8.15 -19.82 -11.57
C LEU A 57 7.68 -18.43 -11.11
N GLY A 58 6.39 -18.31 -10.77
CA GLY A 58 5.81 -17.08 -10.25
C GLY A 58 6.46 -16.66 -8.94
N ASP A 59 6.71 -17.59 -8.05
CA ASP A 59 7.35 -17.35 -6.75
C ASP A 59 8.81 -16.89 -6.91
N ALA A 60 9.61 -17.52 -7.78
CA ALA A 60 10.97 -17.09 -8.07
C ALA A 60 11.02 -15.67 -8.62
N PHE A 61 10.13 -15.35 -9.58
CA PHE A 61 10.02 -14.01 -10.15
C PHE A 61 9.58 -12.97 -9.10
N GLN A 62 8.52 -13.27 -8.34
CA GLN A 62 7.96 -12.32 -7.37
C GLN A 62 8.88 -12.12 -6.17
N SER A 63 9.49 -13.16 -5.63
CA SER A 63 10.45 -13.06 -4.53
C SER A 63 11.64 -12.18 -4.90
N ALA A 64 12.24 -12.41 -6.07
CA ALA A 64 13.35 -11.61 -6.55
C ALA A 64 12.94 -10.15 -6.80
N ASN A 65 11.75 -9.91 -7.39
CA ASN A 65 11.27 -8.57 -7.70
C ASN A 65 10.86 -7.77 -6.44
N LEU A 66 10.21 -8.42 -5.47
CA LEU A 66 9.78 -7.79 -4.23
C LEU A 66 10.94 -7.48 -3.29
N LEU A 67 12.06 -8.23 -3.36
CA LEU A 67 13.23 -7.96 -2.54
C LEU A 67 13.75 -6.53 -2.72
N SER A 68 13.75 -6.01 -3.94
CA SER A 68 14.15 -4.62 -4.22
C SER A 68 13.23 -3.60 -3.56
N ASN A 69 11.92 -3.87 -3.54
CA ASN A 69 10.93 -3.05 -2.83
C ASN A 69 11.18 -3.06 -1.32
N VAL A 70 11.37 -4.25 -0.75
CA VAL A 70 11.67 -4.42 0.69
C VAL A 70 12.93 -3.67 1.07
N LEU A 71 14.01 -3.82 0.30
CA LEU A 71 15.25 -3.10 0.54
C LEU A 71 15.07 -1.59 0.46
N PHE A 72 14.31 -1.09 -0.52
CA PHE A 72 14.03 0.34 -0.63
C PHE A 72 13.21 0.85 0.55
N GLU A 73 12.18 0.13 0.97
CA GLU A 73 11.36 0.51 2.13
C GLU A 73 12.17 0.51 3.43
N LEU A 74 13.00 -0.49 3.64
CA LEU A 74 13.85 -0.59 4.83
C LEU A 74 14.89 0.54 4.91
N LEU A 75 15.47 0.94 3.78
CA LEU A 75 16.68 1.76 3.77
C LEU A 75 16.43 3.23 3.41
N ALA A 76 15.45 3.52 2.57
CA ALA A 76 15.35 4.83 1.94
C ALA A 76 13.96 5.47 1.96
N ALA A 77 12.87 4.69 1.89
CA ALA A 77 11.54 5.23 1.67
C ALA A 77 11.10 6.24 2.73
N GLY A 78 11.32 5.93 4.02
CA GLY A 78 10.97 6.80 5.13
C GLY A 78 11.77 8.10 5.16
N ALA A 79 13.09 8.00 4.92
CA ALA A 79 13.99 9.15 4.92
C ALA A 79 13.67 10.14 3.79
N LEU A 80 13.38 9.61 2.60
CA LEU A 80 13.13 10.43 1.42
C LEU A 80 11.72 11.04 1.43
N SER A 81 10.70 10.29 1.83
CA SER A 81 9.31 10.74 1.73
C SER A 81 8.93 11.83 2.74
N ALA A 82 9.37 11.70 4.00
CA ALA A 82 8.92 12.59 5.09
C ALA A 82 9.49 14.01 4.99
N VAL A 83 10.67 14.19 4.40
CA VAL A 83 11.42 15.46 4.46
C VAL A 83 11.52 16.17 3.11
N LEU A 84 11.51 15.42 2.00
CA LEU A 84 11.74 16.04 0.69
C LEU A 84 10.59 16.94 0.25
N VAL A 85 9.33 16.53 0.44
CA VAL A 85 8.19 17.34 0.00
C VAL A 85 8.14 18.69 0.72
N PRO A 86 8.19 18.76 2.08
CA PRO A 86 8.22 20.04 2.78
C PRO A 86 9.43 20.91 2.39
N THR A 87 10.61 20.29 2.23
CA THR A 87 11.83 21.02 1.83
C THR A 87 11.69 21.66 0.46
N PHE A 88 11.17 20.91 -0.54
CA PHE A 88 10.99 21.44 -1.88
C PHE A 88 9.88 22.48 -1.96
N VAL A 89 8.78 22.32 -1.19
CA VAL A 89 7.75 23.36 -1.09
C VAL A 89 8.37 24.65 -0.57
N GLN A 90 9.10 24.62 0.54
CA GLN A 90 9.72 25.81 1.11
C GLN A 90 10.71 26.50 0.17
N LEU A 91 11.53 25.75 -0.56
CA LEU A 91 12.52 26.30 -1.49
C LEU A 91 11.84 26.89 -2.74
N LEU A 92 10.85 26.20 -3.29
CA LEU A 92 10.15 26.64 -4.50
C LEU A 92 9.21 27.82 -4.23
N ASP A 93 8.58 27.90 -3.06
CA ASP A 93 7.76 29.06 -2.66
C ASP A 93 8.61 30.32 -2.49
N ARG A 94 9.89 30.17 -2.11
CA ARG A 94 10.87 31.29 -2.07
C ARG A 94 11.45 31.63 -3.45
N HIS A 95 10.95 31.01 -4.52
CA HIS A 95 11.46 31.13 -5.89
C HIS A 95 12.94 30.72 -6.07
N ASP A 96 13.48 29.95 -5.12
CA ASP A 96 14.86 29.47 -5.13
C ASP A 96 14.95 28.07 -5.79
N LYS A 97 14.69 28.06 -7.10
CA LYS A 97 14.75 26.83 -7.91
C LYS A 97 16.15 26.22 -7.92
N GLU A 98 17.20 27.05 -7.94
CA GLU A 98 18.58 26.59 -8.00
C GLU A 98 18.96 25.82 -6.72
N ALA A 99 18.57 26.35 -5.54
CA ALA A 99 18.76 25.64 -4.28
C ALA A 99 17.95 24.34 -4.22
N ALA A 100 16.72 24.32 -4.75
CA ALA A 100 15.92 23.11 -4.83
C ALA A 100 16.57 22.05 -5.73
N GLU A 101 17.09 22.43 -6.90
CA GLU A 101 17.85 21.53 -7.81
C GLU A 101 19.16 21.04 -7.16
N GLU A 102 19.79 21.90 -6.38
CA GLU A 102 21.02 21.56 -5.67
C GLU A 102 20.76 20.54 -4.57
N VAL A 103 19.76 20.76 -3.71
CA VAL A 103 19.37 19.82 -2.64
C VAL A 103 18.92 18.50 -3.24
N ALA A 104 18.05 18.51 -4.27
CA ALA A 104 17.59 17.31 -4.95
C ALA A 104 18.76 16.52 -5.56
N GLY A 105 19.69 17.20 -6.21
CA GLY A 105 20.87 16.59 -6.81
C GLY A 105 21.82 15.97 -5.79
N ARG A 106 22.02 16.61 -4.63
CA ARG A 106 22.86 16.09 -3.55
C ARG A 106 22.21 14.87 -2.87
N VAL A 107 20.92 14.94 -2.57
CA VAL A 107 20.17 13.81 -2.00
C VAL A 107 20.21 12.62 -2.96
N LEU A 108 19.99 12.86 -4.26
CA LEU A 108 20.10 11.83 -5.29
C LEU A 108 21.53 11.26 -5.33
N GLY A 109 22.55 12.11 -5.27
CA GLY A 109 23.96 11.65 -5.26
C GLY A 109 24.29 10.73 -4.08
N VAL A 110 23.81 11.07 -2.87
CA VAL A 110 23.98 10.22 -1.67
C VAL A 110 23.17 8.93 -1.83
N ALA A 111 21.91 9.00 -2.27
CA ALA A 111 21.08 7.82 -2.48
C ALA A 111 21.71 6.87 -3.50
N LEU A 112 22.19 7.38 -4.64
CA LEU A 112 22.88 6.56 -5.65
C LEU A 112 24.16 5.92 -5.13
N LEU A 113 24.92 6.61 -4.27
CA LEU A 113 26.14 6.07 -3.71
C LEU A 113 25.84 4.96 -2.68
N VAL A 114 24.95 5.23 -1.73
CA VAL A 114 24.63 4.27 -0.66
C VAL A 114 23.86 3.07 -1.21
N LEU A 115 22.77 3.31 -1.94
CA LEU A 115 21.96 2.23 -2.51
C LEU A 115 22.69 1.52 -3.65
N GLY A 116 23.58 2.21 -4.38
CA GLY A 116 24.46 1.60 -5.37
C GLY A 116 25.45 0.63 -4.72
N ALA A 117 26.09 1.02 -3.62
CA ALA A 117 26.96 0.11 -2.87
C ALA A 117 26.18 -1.12 -2.36
N ILE A 118 24.96 -0.91 -1.82
CA ILE A 118 24.07 -2.01 -1.37
C ILE A 118 23.68 -2.91 -2.56
N SER A 119 23.34 -2.31 -3.70
CA SER A 119 23.04 -3.09 -4.93
C SER A 119 24.23 -3.94 -5.37
N VAL A 120 25.44 -3.39 -5.37
CA VAL A 120 26.66 -4.13 -5.73
C VAL A 120 26.89 -5.30 -4.76
N VAL A 121 26.79 -5.05 -3.45
CA VAL A 121 26.90 -6.11 -2.44
C VAL A 121 25.81 -7.17 -2.64
N GLY A 122 24.57 -6.76 -2.89
CA GLY A 122 23.45 -7.67 -3.18
C GLY A 122 23.67 -8.48 -4.44
N ILE A 123 24.19 -7.87 -5.51
CA ILE A 123 24.52 -8.58 -6.77
C ILE A 123 25.60 -9.63 -6.52
N LEU A 124 26.65 -9.30 -5.78
CA LEU A 124 27.69 -10.27 -5.41
C LEU A 124 27.16 -11.38 -4.51
N ALA A 125 26.17 -11.07 -3.67
CA ALA A 125 25.50 -12.00 -2.79
C ALA A 125 24.28 -12.70 -3.43
N SER A 126 24.00 -12.50 -4.73
CA SER A 126 22.81 -13.06 -5.40
C SER A 126 22.63 -14.57 -5.21
N PRO A 127 23.68 -15.42 -5.26
CA PRO A 127 23.51 -16.84 -4.98
C PRO A 127 23.00 -17.11 -3.55
N LEU A 128 23.56 -16.44 -2.55
CA LEU A 128 23.13 -16.56 -1.15
C LEU A 128 21.71 -16.02 -0.95
N LEU A 129 21.38 -14.90 -1.60
CA LEU A 129 20.02 -14.34 -1.54
C LEU A 129 19.01 -15.29 -2.20
N ALA A 130 19.38 -15.91 -3.31
CA ALA A 130 18.55 -16.92 -3.95
C ALA A 130 18.33 -18.13 -3.03
N ASP A 131 19.38 -18.66 -2.39
CA ASP A 131 19.28 -19.72 -1.38
C ASP A 131 18.28 -19.37 -0.27
N ILE A 132 18.34 -18.13 0.23
CA ILE A 132 17.45 -17.66 1.31
C ILE A 132 16.00 -17.53 0.81
N LEU A 133 15.80 -16.98 -0.38
CA LEU A 133 14.46 -16.77 -0.96
C LEU A 133 13.76 -18.07 -1.35
N THR A 134 14.51 -19.11 -1.65
CA THR A 134 14.00 -20.42 -2.09
C THR A 134 14.23 -21.54 -1.06
N ALA A 135 14.60 -21.18 0.18
CA ALA A 135 14.95 -22.15 1.24
C ALA A 135 13.85 -23.13 1.59
N GLY A 136 12.59 -22.81 1.28
CA GLY A 136 11.44 -23.68 1.51
C GLY A 136 10.96 -24.43 0.26
N ALA A 137 11.60 -24.25 -0.89
CA ALA A 137 11.20 -24.90 -2.14
C ALA A 137 11.25 -26.44 -2.05
N ALA A 138 10.36 -27.11 -2.77
CA ALA A 138 10.35 -28.55 -2.84
C ALA A 138 11.66 -29.09 -3.44
N PRO A 139 12.21 -30.22 -2.95
CA PRO A 139 13.55 -30.70 -3.34
C PRO A 139 13.74 -30.95 -4.83
N ASP A 140 12.67 -31.27 -5.55
CA ASP A 140 12.67 -31.55 -7.00
C ASP A 140 12.76 -30.30 -7.88
N VAL A 141 12.39 -29.13 -7.37
CA VAL A 141 12.42 -27.84 -8.09
C VAL A 141 13.38 -26.82 -7.48
N ALA A 142 13.92 -27.09 -6.29
CA ALA A 142 14.73 -26.16 -5.51
C ALA A 142 15.92 -25.58 -6.29
N ASP A 143 16.68 -26.42 -6.99
CA ASP A 143 17.85 -25.99 -7.76
C ASP A 143 17.45 -25.09 -8.94
N GLN A 144 16.38 -25.42 -9.66
CA GLN A 144 15.90 -24.65 -10.81
C GLN A 144 15.32 -23.29 -10.37
N GLN A 145 14.54 -23.30 -9.27
CA GLN A 145 13.95 -22.08 -8.70
C GLN A 145 15.05 -21.14 -8.19
N ARG A 146 16.06 -21.69 -7.52
CA ARG A 146 17.24 -20.98 -7.07
C ARG A 146 18.03 -20.37 -8.23
N ASP A 147 18.30 -21.15 -9.29
CA ASP A 147 19.04 -20.67 -10.46
C ASP A 147 18.32 -19.53 -11.17
N LEU A 148 16.99 -19.61 -11.29
CA LEU A 148 16.20 -18.53 -11.85
C LEU A 148 16.24 -17.27 -10.95
N ALA A 149 16.05 -17.42 -9.65
CA ALA A 149 16.14 -16.31 -8.70
C ALA A 149 17.53 -15.66 -8.76
N ALA A 150 18.61 -16.47 -8.75
CA ALA A 150 19.98 -15.99 -8.84
C ALA A 150 20.26 -15.23 -10.15
N PHE A 151 19.64 -15.66 -11.27
CA PHE A 151 19.72 -14.94 -12.55
C PHE A 151 18.97 -13.60 -12.52
N LEU A 152 17.79 -13.53 -11.89
CA LEU A 152 16.95 -12.32 -11.88
C LEU A 152 17.46 -11.25 -10.92
N LEU A 153 18.01 -11.64 -9.77
CA LEU A 153 18.45 -10.72 -8.71
C LEU A 153 19.42 -9.63 -9.17
N PRO A 154 20.46 -9.89 -9.98
CA PRO A 154 21.37 -8.86 -10.49
C PRO A 154 20.69 -7.75 -11.29
N PHE A 155 19.56 -8.05 -11.92
CA PHE A 155 18.78 -7.08 -12.68
C PHE A 155 17.73 -6.38 -11.84
N PHE A 156 17.23 -7.02 -10.78
CA PHE A 156 16.18 -6.45 -9.93
C PHE A 156 16.75 -5.61 -8.78
N LEU A 157 17.86 -6.00 -8.17
CA LEU A 157 18.47 -5.26 -7.07
C LEU A 157 18.78 -3.78 -7.41
N PRO A 158 19.25 -3.41 -8.62
CA PRO A 158 19.43 -2.02 -8.99
C PRO A 158 18.15 -1.18 -9.06
N GLN A 159 16.96 -1.79 -9.01
CA GLN A 159 15.69 -1.06 -8.97
C GLN A 159 15.60 -0.12 -7.76
N VAL A 160 16.31 -0.39 -6.66
CA VAL A 160 16.36 0.51 -5.49
C VAL A 160 16.87 1.91 -5.86
N LEU A 161 17.76 2.01 -6.85
CA LEU A 161 18.26 3.28 -7.39
C LEU A 161 17.17 4.03 -8.15
N LEU A 162 16.39 3.27 -8.93
CA LEU A 162 15.25 3.82 -9.68
C LEU A 162 14.16 4.31 -8.71
N TYR A 163 13.83 3.54 -7.68
CA TYR A 163 12.87 3.95 -6.65
C TYR A 163 13.30 5.23 -5.93
N ALA A 164 14.58 5.38 -5.61
CA ALA A 164 15.10 6.61 -5.01
C ALA A 164 14.95 7.81 -5.95
N ALA A 165 15.33 7.67 -7.21
CA ALA A 165 15.16 8.73 -8.22
C ALA A 165 13.68 9.08 -8.44
N GLY A 166 12.80 8.07 -8.51
CA GLY A 166 11.35 8.24 -8.63
C GLY A 166 10.74 8.97 -7.44
N THR A 167 11.16 8.64 -6.21
CA THR A 167 10.68 9.29 -4.99
C THR A 167 11.08 10.77 -4.95
N ILE A 168 12.33 11.10 -5.31
CA ILE A 168 12.81 12.49 -5.38
C ILE A 168 12.05 13.26 -6.46
N ALA A 169 11.88 12.67 -7.66
CA ALA A 169 11.11 13.28 -8.75
C ALA A 169 9.65 13.51 -8.35
N SER A 170 9.01 12.54 -7.68
CA SER A 170 7.65 12.67 -7.14
C SER A 170 7.54 13.82 -6.15
N ALA A 171 8.49 13.94 -5.21
CA ALA A 171 8.50 15.00 -4.22
C ALA A 171 8.61 16.40 -4.87
N VAL A 172 9.45 16.55 -5.90
CA VAL A 172 9.53 17.79 -6.70
C VAL A 172 8.21 18.09 -7.42
N LEU A 173 7.60 17.07 -8.04
CA LEU A 173 6.33 17.23 -8.78
C LEU A 173 5.18 17.58 -7.82
N TYR A 174 5.13 16.98 -6.61
CA TYR A 174 4.18 17.35 -5.56
C TYR A 174 4.37 18.80 -5.12
N ALA A 175 5.60 19.24 -4.86
CA ALA A 175 5.90 20.62 -4.50
C ALA A 175 5.50 21.62 -5.62
N ARG A 176 5.53 21.17 -6.87
CA ARG A 176 5.08 21.94 -8.04
C ARG A 176 3.59 21.78 -8.36
N ARG A 177 2.82 21.16 -7.46
CA ARG A 177 1.38 20.89 -7.60
C ARG A 177 0.99 20.07 -8.84
N LYS A 178 1.93 19.27 -9.38
CA LYS A 178 1.69 18.39 -10.54
C LYS A 178 1.21 17.01 -10.10
N PHE A 179 0.13 16.97 -9.34
CA PHE A 179 -0.40 15.74 -8.70
C PHE A 179 -0.86 14.68 -9.69
N ALA A 180 -1.47 15.10 -10.82
CA ALA A 180 -2.04 14.17 -11.79
C ALA A 180 -0.98 13.26 -12.42
N ILE A 181 0.21 13.78 -12.74
CA ILE A 181 1.28 12.97 -13.36
C ILE A 181 1.90 11.99 -12.36
N THR A 182 2.04 12.39 -11.09
CA THR A 182 2.50 11.49 -10.04
C THR A 182 1.49 10.38 -9.77
N ALA A 183 0.20 10.68 -9.82
CA ALA A 183 -0.87 9.69 -9.71
C ALA A 183 -0.92 8.74 -10.93
N ALA A 184 -0.58 9.22 -12.13
CA ALA A 184 -0.57 8.42 -13.36
C ALA A 184 0.69 7.55 -13.52
N ALA A 185 1.79 7.88 -12.85
CA ALA A 185 3.08 7.21 -13.05
C ALA A 185 3.05 5.68 -12.89
N PRO A 186 2.29 5.08 -11.94
CA PRO A 186 2.18 3.63 -11.84
C PRO A 186 1.60 2.94 -13.08
N ILE A 187 0.84 3.66 -13.93
CA ILE A 187 0.33 3.14 -15.21
C ILE A 187 1.52 2.77 -16.12
N GLY A 188 2.59 3.57 -16.10
CA GLY A 188 3.81 3.26 -16.85
C GLY A 188 4.45 1.94 -16.45
N ASN A 189 4.48 1.65 -15.14
CA ASN A 189 4.92 0.33 -14.65
C ASN A 189 4.03 -0.78 -15.22
N THR A 190 2.72 -0.63 -15.07
CA THR A 190 1.76 -1.64 -15.51
C THR A 190 1.88 -1.93 -17.00
N LEU A 191 1.95 -0.89 -17.84
CA LEU A 191 2.03 -1.06 -19.30
C LEU A 191 3.28 -1.85 -19.72
N VAL A 192 4.44 -1.50 -19.16
CA VAL A 192 5.70 -2.18 -19.52
C VAL A 192 5.75 -3.59 -18.96
N MET A 193 5.33 -3.79 -17.70
CA MET A 193 5.31 -5.13 -17.08
C MET A 193 4.35 -6.06 -17.81
N VAL A 194 3.13 -5.61 -18.10
CA VAL A 194 2.14 -6.39 -18.85
C VAL A 194 2.65 -6.73 -20.25
N ALA A 195 3.25 -5.76 -20.96
CA ALA A 195 3.85 -6.03 -22.27
C ALA A 195 4.97 -7.07 -22.18
N GLY A 196 5.87 -6.96 -21.19
CA GLY A 196 6.93 -7.93 -20.95
C GLY A 196 6.40 -9.33 -20.65
N LEU A 197 5.36 -9.45 -19.81
CA LEU A 197 4.73 -10.73 -19.48
C LEU A 197 3.98 -11.34 -20.67
N VAL A 198 3.29 -10.52 -21.47
CA VAL A 198 2.65 -11.01 -22.70
C VAL A 198 3.68 -11.52 -23.69
N LEU A 199 4.80 -10.81 -23.88
CA LEU A 199 5.91 -11.27 -24.72
C LEU A 199 6.52 -12.58 -24.20
N PHE A 200 6.69 -12.68 -22.87
CA PHE A 200 7.13 -13.92 -22.22
C PHE A 200 6.16 -15.07 -22.51
N ARG A 201 4.87 -14.86 -22.35
CA ARG A 201 3.82 -15.86 -22.62
C ARG A 201 3.84 -16.34 -24.08
N VAL A 202 4.08 -15.43 -25.02
CA VAL A 202 4.19 -15.75 -26.45
C VAL A 202 5.45 -16.57 -26.75
N ALA A 203 6.56 -16.28 -26.07
CA ALA A 203 7.84 -16.95 -26.28
C ALA A 203 7.89 -18.33 -25.59
N ALA A 204 7.48 -18.39 -24.31
CA ALA A 204 7.59 -19.60 -23.48
C ALA A 204 6.40 -20.58 -23.66
N GLY A 205 5.30 -20.12 -24.29
CA GLY A 205 4.12 -20.96 -24.50
C GLY A 205 3.19 -21.03 -23.28
N SER A 206 2.26 -22.00 -23.30
CA SER A 206 1.39 -22.32 -22.18
C SER A 206 2.13 -23.18 -21.17
N ASP A 207 1.89 -22.93 -19.88
CA ASP A 207 2.46 -23.66 -18.77
C ASP A 207 4.02 -23.71 -18.81
N PRO A 208 4.68 -22.53 -18.77
CA PRO A 208 6.14 -22.47 -18.76
C PRO A 208 6.65 -22.96 -17.40
N GLY A 209 7.43 -24.05 -17.40
CA GLY A 209 8.17 -24.52 -16.22
C GLY A 209 9.35 -23.60 -15.87
N LEU A 210 10.21 -24.08 -14.97
CA LEU A 210 11.43 -23.35 -14.55
C LEU A 210 12.59 -23.46 -15.55
N ASP A 211 12.54 -24.40 -16.51
CA ASP A 211 13.56 -24.58 -17.53
C ASP A 211 13.40 -23.57 -18.68
N LEU A 212 13.85 -22.36 -18.42
CA LEU A 212 13.72 -21.21 -19.31
C LEU A 212 15.00 -20.93 -20.08
N THR A 213 14.88 -20.64 -21.37
CA THR A 213 15.97 -20.10 -22.18
C THR A 213 16.43 -18.73 -21.66
N THR A 214 17.65 -18.33 -21.97
CA THR A 214 18.15 -16.98 -21.61
C THR A 214 17.26 -15.85 -22.15
N GLY A 215 16.67 -16.03 -23.34
CA GLY A 215 15.76 -15.05 -23.94
C GLY A 215 14.49 -14.87 -23.10
N GLU A 216 13.88 -15.95 -22.66
CA GLU A 216 12.69 -15.95 -21.81
C GLU A 216 12.97 -15.34 -20.43
N ARG A 217 14.13 -15.68 -19.81
CA ARG A 217 14.57 -15.05 -18.56
C ARG A 217 14.74 -13.53 -18.72
N LEU A 218 15.28 -13.05 -19.85
CA LEU A 218 15.41 -11.62 -20.15
C LEU A 218 14.05 -10.93 -20.36
N LEU A 219 13.04 -11.63 -20.86
CA LEU A 219 11.67 -11.10 -20.93
C LEU A 219 11.06 -10.90 -19.53
N LEU A 220 11.35 -11.78 -18.57
CA LEU A 220 11.00 -11.57 -17.16
C LEU A 220 11.74 -10.36 -16.57
N VAL A 221 13.03 -10.17 -16.89
CA VAL A 221 13.78 -8.96 -16.50
C VAL A 221 13.13 -7.71 -17.08
N LEU A 222 12.71 -7.74 -18.34
CA LEU A 222 12.00 -6.62 -18.97
C LEU A 222 10.68 -6.35 -18.27
N ALA A 223 9.91 -7.37 -17.90
CA ALA A 223 8.69 -7.23 -17.16
C ALA A 223 8.94 -6.56 -15.79
N GLY A 224 9.88 -7.03 -14.99
CA GLY A 224 10.18 -6.50 -13.66
C GLY A 224 10.87 -5.13 -13.72
N THR A 225 12.12 -5.08 -14.14
CA THR A 225 12.92 -3.84 -14.14
C THR A 225 12.44 -2.83 -15.18
N GLY A 226 12.02 -3.31 -16.37
CA GLY A 226 11.39 -2.44 -17.38
C GLY A 226 10.13 -1.77 -16.87
N GLY A 227 9.31 -2.49 -16.10
CA GLY A 227 8.14 -1.91 -15.42
C GLY A 227 8.53 -0.75 -14.51
N VAL A 228 9.53 -0.94 -13.64
CA VAL A 228 10.02 0.13 -12.75
C VAL A 228 10.60 1.30 -13.56
N LEU A 229 11.32 1.03 -14.64
CA LEU A 229 11.81 2.08 -15.56
C LEU A 229 10.65 2.85 -16.20
N GLY A 230 9.56 2.19 -16.57
CA GLY A 230 8.34 2.84 -17.09
C GLY A 230 7.73 3.80 -16.07
N PHE A 231 7.62 3.39 -14.82
CA PHE A 231 7.15 4.23 -13.72
C PHE A 231 8.06 5.44 -13.49
N VAL A 232 9.34 5.19 -13.24
CA VAL A 232 10.32 6.24 -12.90
C VAL A 232 10.60 7.14 -14.10
N GLY A 233 10.65 6.59 -15.30
CA GLY A 233 10.85 7.32 -16.55
C GLY A 233 9.79 8.40 -16.77
N LEU A 234 8.50 8.07 -16.54
CA LEU A 234 7.42 9.05 -16.61
C LEU A 234 7.62 10.21 -15.62
N LEU A 235 8.03 9.92 -14.39
CA LEU A 235 8.30 10.93 -13.37
C LEU A 235 9.49 11.81 -13.74
N LEU A 236 10.59 11.22 -14.20
CA LEU A 236 11.80 11.95 -14.61
C LEU A 236 11.54 12.83 -15.83
N VAL A 237 10.82 12.32 -16.84
CA VAL A 237 10.41 13.10 -18.02
C VAL A 237 9.50 14.26 -17.63
N ALA A 238 8.52 14.03 -16.74
CA ALA A 238 7.64 15.08 -16.24
C ALA A 238 8.42 16.14 -15.45
N CYS A 239 9.38 15.73 -14.63
CA CYS A 239 10.26 16.59 -13.87
C CYS A 239 11.10 17.47 -14.82
N ALA A 240 11.72 16.87 -15.84
CA ALA A 240 12.51 17.57 -16.84
C ALA A 240 11.65 18.56 -17.68
N ARG A 241 10.46 18.11 -18.14
CA ARG A 241 9.50 18.98 -18.87
C ARG A 241 8.96 20.13 -18.01
N SER A 242 8.98 19.97 -16.69
CA SER A 242 8.66 21.07 -15.78
C SER A 242 9.81 22.06 -15.62
N GLY A 243 10.91 21.88 -16.32
CA GLY A 243 12.11 22.71 -16.26
C GLY A 243 12.96 22.49 -15.02
N PHE A 244 12.75 21.37 -14.27
CA PHE A 244 13.55 21.02 -13.10
C PHE A 244 14.63 20.00 -13.49
N ARG A 245 15.90 20.32 -13.20
CA ARG A 245 17.05 19.50 -13.58
C ARG A 245 17.49 18.62 -12.41
N LEU A 246 17.06 17.37 -12.42
CA LEU A 246 17.51 16.38 -11.45
C LEU A 246 18.84 15.76 -11.93
N ARG A 247 19.96 16.24 -11.37
CA ARG A 247 21.32 15.75 -11.68
C ARG A 247 22.03 15.36 -10.40
N PRO A 248 22.63 14.14 -10.32
CA PRO A 248 23.38 13.73 -9.14
C PRO A 248 24.53 14.71 -8.86
N ARG A 249 24.66 15.14 -7.61
CA ARG A 249 25.73 16.01 -7.14
C ARG A 249 26.46 15.41 -5.95
N ARG A 250 27.75 15.69 -5.79
CA ARG A 250 28.53 15.24 -4.65
C ARG A 250 28.09 15.95 -3.37
N LEU A 251 28.06 15.22 -2.26
CA LEU A 251 27.83 15.80 -0.94
C LEU A 251 29.01 16.70 -0.56
N ARG A 252 28.80 18.00 -0.44
CA ARG A 252 29.75 18.96 0.10
C ARG A 252 29.10 19.62 1.30
N GLY A 253 29.36 19.13 2.52
CA GLY A 253 29.14 19.81 3.81
C GLY A 253 27.86 20.66 3.97
N ASP A 254 26.76 20.33 3.27
CA ASP A 254 25.53 21.10 3.31
C ASP A 254 24.72 20.75 4.56
N THR A 255 24.61 21.73 5.45
CA THR A 255 23.82 21.61 6.68
C THR A 255 22.35 21.29 6.40
N ARG A 256 21.80 21.67 5.22
CA ARG A 256 20.41 21.39 4.81
C ARG A 256 20.21 19.90 4.56
N VAL A 257 21.13 19.26 3.83
CA VAL A 257 21.05 17.80 3.56
C VAL A 257 21.26 16.99 4.85
N THR A 258 22.18 17.46 5.71
CA THR A 258 22.40 16.82 7.02
C THR A 258 21.19 16.98 7.94
N ALA A 259 20.50 18.13 7.89
CA ALA A 259 19.25 18.35 8.62
C ALA A 259 18.14 17.42 8.08
N VAL A 260 17.99 17.31 6.74
CA VAL A 260 17.06 16.36 6.10
C VAL A 260 17.29 14.95 6.63
N LEU A 261 18.53 14.45 6.64
CA LEU A 261 18.85 13.10 7.10
C LEU A 261 18.64 12.92 8.62
N LYS A 262 18.91 13.94 9.44
CA LYS A 262 18.71 13.91 10.90
C LYS A 262 17.23 13.90 11.30
N HIS A 263 16.40 14.70 10.64
CA HIS A 263 14.96 14.79 10.95
C HIS A 263 14.15 13.60 10.40
N SER A 264 14.73 12.83 9.47
CA SER A 264 14.08 11.62 8.90
C SER A 264 14.05 10.42 9.84
N GLY A 265 14.81 10.43 10.95
CA GLY A 265 15.16 9.22 11.71
C GLY A 265 13.96 8.37 12.17
N TRP A 266 12.88 8.97 12.65
CA TRP A 266 11.73 8.21 13.13
C TRP A 266 10.64 7.96 12.07
N GLY A 267 10.59 8.78 11.01
CA GLY A 267 9.77 8.49 9.83
C GLY A 267 10.21 7.21 9.11
N VAL A 268 11.51 6.89 9.17
CA VAL A 268 12.09 5.63 8.67
C VAL A 268 11.50 4.42 9.39
N ALA A 269 11.31 4.50 10.71
CA ALA A 269 10.88 3.35 11.52
C ALA A 269 9.53 2.77 11.09
N LEU A 270 8.58 3.61 10.67
CA LEU A 270 7.27 3.15 10.18
C LEU A 270 7.40 2.38 8.86
N HIS A 271 8.21 2.87 7.92
CA HIS A 271 8.48 2.18 6.65
C HIS A 271 9.32 0.91 6.86
N THR A 272 10.32 0.97 7.74
CA THR A 272 11.11 -0.21 8.14
C THR A 272 10.21 -1.31 8.70
N ALA A 273 9.22 -0.96 9.52
CA ALA A 273 8.25 -1.89 10.05
C ALA A 273 7.44 -2.61 8.95
N GLY A 274 6.97 -1.85 7.94
CA GLY A 274 6.29 -2.41 6.76
C GLY A 274 7.20 -3.34 5.95
N GLY A 275 8.44 -2.90 5.68
CA GLY A 275 9.44 -3.70 4.98
C GLY A 275 9.82 -5.00 5.72
N LEU A 276 9.92 -4.97 7.06
CA LEU A 276 10.16 -6.16 7.88
C LEU A 276 9.03 -7.17 7.75
N LEU A 277 7.77 -6.74 7.85
CA LEU A 277 6.61 -7.61 7.71
C LEU A 277 6.52 -8.21 6.30
N LEU A 278 6.73 -7.40 5.27
CA LEU A 278 6.69 -7.87 3.89
C LEU A 278 7.84 -8.85 3.61
N GLY A 279 9.06 -8.54 4.03
CA GLY A 279 10.21 -9.43 3.88
C GLY A 279 10.02 -10.77 4.60
N ALA A 280 9.52 -10.73 5.84
CA ALA A 280 9.21 -11.94 6.59
C ALA A 280 8.09 -12.77 5.92
N ALA A 281 7.08 -12.12 5.36
CA ALA A 281 6.02 -12.80 4.62
C ALA A 281 6.58 -13.51 3.38
N ILE A 282 7.41 -12.85 2.57
CA ILE A 282 8.05 -13.45 1.39
C ILE A 282 8.84 -14.71 1.77
N LEU A 283 9.71 -14.59 2.80
CA LEU A 283 10.51 -15.71 3.30
C LEU A 283 9.65 -16.86 3.84
N SER A 284 8.54 -16.53 4.53
CA SER A 284 7.65 -17.55 5.11
C SER A 284 6.72 -18.19 4.08
N CYS A 285 6.48 -17.52 2.94
CA CYS A 285 5.72 -18.08 1.82
C CYS A 285 6.52 -19.09 1.00
N SER A 286 7.87 -19.01 0.99
CA SER A 286 8.74 -19.81 0.09
C SER A 286 8.58 -21.34 0.24
N GLY A 287 7.96 -21.82 1.31
CA GLY A 287 7.66 -23.25 1.51
C GLY A 287 6.27 -23.68 1.02
N VAL A 288 5.56 -22.82 0.31
CA VAL A 288 4.25 -23.12 -0.29
C VAL A 288 4.31 -22.73 -1.75
N GLU A 289 4.15 -23.67 -2.66
CA GLU A 289 4.12 -23.40 -4.09
C GLU A 289 3.08 -22.33 -4.42
N GLY A 290 3.47 -21.30 -5.15
CA GLY A 290 2.63 -20.14 -5.46
C GLY A 290 2.33 -19.21 -4.29
N GLY A 291 2.89 -19.47 -3.11
CA GLY A 291 2.60 -18.74 -1.88
C GLY A 291 2.97 -17.27 -1.96
N VAL A 292 4.10 -16.91 -2.55
CA VAL A 292 4.55 -15.51 -2.69
C VAL A 292 3.65 -14.74 -3.66
N VAL A 293 3.30 -15.36 -4.79
CA VAL A 293 2.37 -14.77 -5.77
C VAL A 293 1.01 -14.53 -5.13
N ALA A 294 0.46 -15.55 -4.47
CA ALA A 294 -0.83 -15.49 -3.80
C ALA A 294 -0.87 -14.40 -2.72
N TYR A 295 0.16 -14.33 -1.88
CA TYR A 295 0.26 -13.34 -0.81
C TYR A 295 0.36 -11.91 -1.36
N ASN A 296 1.18 -11.69 -2.39
CA ASN A 296 1.31 -10.39 -3.04
C ASN A 296 0.02 -9.96 -3.74
N ALA A 297 -0.68 -10.89 -4.38
CA ALA A 297 -2.00 -10.61 -4.95
C ALA A 297 -3.00 -10.18 -3.87
N ALA A 298 -3.13 -10.97 -2.82
CA ALA A 298 -4.01 -10.67 -1.68
C ALA A 298 -3.67 -9.33 -1.02
N TRP A 299 -2.39 -8.95 -0.95
CA TRP A 299 -1.95 -7.64 -0.43
C TRP A 299 -2.50 -6.48 -1.24
N VAL A 300 -2.54 -6.58 -2.56
CA VAL A 300 -3.11 -5.54 -3.43
C VAL A 300 -4.62 -5.44 -3.24
N PHE A 301 -5.33 -6.57 -3.13
CA PHE A 301 -6.76 -6.59 -2.81
C PHE A 301 -7.06 -5.99 -1.42
N PHE A 302 -6.22 -6.26 -0.43
CA PHE A 302 -6.31 -5.69 0.91
C PHE A 302 -6.13 -4.16 0.91
N LEU A 303 -5.17 -3.64 0.15
CA LEU A 303 -4.89 -2.21 0.10
C LEU A 303 -5.95 -1.40 -0.68
N ALA A 304 -6.69 -2.02 -1.59
CA ALA A 304 -7.67 -1.31 -2.41
C ALA A 304 -8.79 -0.64 -1.57
N PRO A 305 -9.52 -1.34 -0.68
CA PRO A 305 -10.54 -0.71 0.16
C PRO A 305 -9.94 0.27 1.18
N TYR A 306 -8.74 0.02 1.73
CA TYR A 306 -8.06 1.00 2.56
C TYR A 306 -7.90 2.35 1.83
N ALA A 307 -7.42 2.30 0.59
CA ALA A 307 -7.15 3.49 -0.21
C ALA A 307 -8.42 4.28 -0.56
N VAL A 308 -9.56 3.61 -0.67
CA VAL A 308 -10.85 4.25 -1.00
C VAL A 308 -11.58 4.73 0.26
N LEU A 309 -11.56 3.96 1.34
CA LEU A 309 -12.42 4.18 2.50
C LEU A 309 -11.71 4.88 3.67
N ALA A 310 -10.49 4.49 4.00
CA ALA A 310 -9.78 4.99 5.17
C ALA A 310 -8.79 6.12 4.84
N GLN A 311 -8.07 6.02 3.72
CA GLN A 311 -7.06 7.00 3.34
C GLN A 311 -7.58 8.43 3.20
N PRO A 312 -8.79 8.70 2.65
CA PRO A 312 -9.35 10.05 2.63
C PRO A 312 -9.55 10.64 4.03
N VAL A 313 -10.05 9.84 4.98
CA VAL A 313 -10.19 10.27 6.38
C VAL A 313 -8.83 10.63 6.97
N HIS A 314 -7.82 9.82 6.70
CA HIS A 314 -6.46 10.06 7.16
C HIS A 314 -5.85 11.36 6.60
N THR A 315 -6.11 11.70 5.35
CA THR A 315 -5.54 12.90 4.72
C THR A 315 -6.24 14.18 5.17
N THR A 316 -7.53 14.12 5.43
CA THR A 316 -8.32 15.29 5.85
C THR A 316 -8.17 15.61 7.33
N ILE A 317 -8.00 14.60 8.19
CA ILE A 317 -7.96 14.81 9.64
C ILE A 317 -6.62 15.36 10.16
N LEU A 318 -5.50 15.08 9.50
CA LEU A 318 -4.17 15.47 10.01
C LEU A 318 -4.02 16.99 10.23
N PRO A 319 -4.40 17.88 9.27
CA PRO A 319 -4.36 19.32 9.50
C PRO A 319 -5.25 19.77 10.68
N GLU A 320 -6.44 19.15 10.82
CA GLU A 320 -7.35 19.45 11.94
C GLU A 320 -6.73 19.06 13.28
N LEU A 321 -6.13 17.86 13.38
CA LEU A 321 -5.47 17.41 14.60
C LEU A 321 -4.31 18.34 15.01
N VAL A 322 -3.55 18.89 14.05
CA VAL A 322 -2.46 19.84 14.33
C VAL A 322 -3.01 21.14 14.91
N ILE A 323 -4.09 21.68 14.32
CA ILE A 323 -4.76 22.90 14.81
C ILE A 323 -5.35 22.64 16.20
N GLU A 324 -6.06 21.54 16.41
CA GLU A 324 -6.67 21.18 17.68
C GLU A 324 -5.63 20.98 18.78
N ALA A 325 -4.50 20.32 18.47
CA ALA A 325 -3.40 20.12 19.41
C ALA A 325 -2.79 21.45 19.89
N ARG A 326 -2.69 22.42 18.96
CA ARG A 326 -2.11 23.73 19.25
C ARG A 326 -3.07 24.66 19.99
N ASP A 327 -4.33 24.74 19.55
CA ASP A 327 -5.27 25.80 19.92
C ASP A 327 -6.33 25.35 20.94
N HIS A 328 -6.67 24.04 21.00
CA HIS A 328 -7.81 23.54 21.78
C HIS A 328 -7.45 22.41 22.78
N GLY A 329 -6.22 21.90 22.74
CA GLY A 329 -5.73 20.92 23.70
C GLY A 329 -6.10 19.46 23.40
N LEU A 330 -5.62 18.56 24.27
CA LEU A 330 -5.65 17.11 24.06
C LEU A 330 -7.06 16.50 24.01
N ASP A 331 -8.03 17.10 24.70
CA ASP A 331 -9.42 16.59 24.72
C ASP A 331 -10.08 16.68 23.34
N ARG A 332 -9.81 17.77 22.61
CA ARG A 332 -10.28 17.94 21.23
C ARG A 332 -9.61 16.96 20.29
N VAL A 333 -8.30 16.78 20.41
CA VAL A 333 -7.56 15.75 19.64
C VAL A 333 -8.17 14.36 19.86
N ALA A 334 -8.47 13.99 21.12
CA ALA A 334 -9.10 12.71 21.43
C ALA A 334 -10.51 12.58 20.83
N ALA A 335 -11.30 13.65 20.86
CA ALA A 335 -12.63 13.68 20.27
C ALA A 335 -12.58 13.49 18.74
N SER A 336 -11.63 14.15 18.07
CA SER A 336 -11.44 14.05 16.62
C SER A 336 -10.94 12.68 16.19
N LEU A 337 -10.00 12.08 16.92
CA LEU A 337 -9.55 10.72 16.69
C LEU A 337 -10.70 9.71 16.85
N ARG A 338 -11.53 9.86 17.88
CA ARG A 338 -12.71 9.01 18.11
C ARG A 338 -13.70 9.13 16.96
N TRP A 339 -14.00 10.36 16.54
CA TRP A 339 -14.88 10.62 15.40
C TRP A 339 -14.37 9.98 14.10
N ALA A 340 -13.06 10.07 13.83
CA ALA A 340 -12.46 9.46 12.65
C ALA A 340 -12.53 7.92 12.70
N LEU A 341 -12.29 7.32 13.87
CA LEU A 341 -12.46 5.88 14.06
C LEU A 341 -13.90 5.42 13.81
N GLU A 342 -14.90 6.16 14.29
CA GLU A 342 -16.31 5.86 13.99
C GLU A 342 -16.62 5.94 12.51
N ARG A 343 -16.15 6.99 11.83
CA ARG A 343 -16.34 7.18 10.39
C ARG A 343 -15.70 6.06 9.58
N MET A 344 -14.46 5.71 9.89
CA MET A 344 -13.81 4.59 9.25
C MET A 344 -14.52 3.27 9.54
N GLY A 345 -14.92 3.05 10.81
CA GLY A 345 -15.61 1.82 11.23
C GLY A 345 -16.90 1.55 10.48
N LEU A 346 -17.67 2.59 10.13
CA LEU A 346 -18.93 2.47 9.38
C LEU A 346 -18.77 1.78 8.03
N LEU A 347 -17.65 2.01 7.34
CA LEU A 347 -17.41 1.50 6.00
C LEU A 347 -16.40 0.36 5.99
N VAL A 348 -15.32 0.51 6.75
CA VAL A 348 -14.21 -0.45 6.74
C VAL A 348 -14.62 -1.78 7.37
N LEU A 349 -15.37 -1.79 8.47
CA LEU A 349 -15.76 -3.04 9.14
C LEU A 349 -16.70 -3.93 8.30
N PRO A 350 -17.78 -3.39 7.67
CA PRO A 350 -18.59 -4.20 6.76
C PRO A 350 -17.81 -4.71 5.55
N VAL A 351 -16.92 -3.87 4.98
CA VAL A 351 -16.08 -4.28 3.84
C VAL A 351 -15.07 -5.35 4.27
N THR A 352 -14.49 -5.24 5.49
CA THR A 352 -13.66 -6.30 6.08
C THR A 352 -14.42 -7.62 6.14
N ALA A 353 -15.61 -7.62 6.71
CA ALA A 353 -16.44 -8.82 6.83
C ALA A 353 -16.84 -9.38 5.45
N GLY A 354 -17.18 -8.51 4.50
CA GLY A 354 -17.46 -8.89 3.12
C GLY A 354 -16.25 -9.51 2.41
N LEU A 355 -15.06 -8.91 2.54
CA LEU A 355 -13.82 -9.45 1.96
C LEU A 355 -13.50 -10.83 2.53
N MET A 356 -13.67 -11.05 3.84
CA MET A 356 -13.44 -12.34 4.45
C MET A 356 -14.46 -13.39 3.99
N ALA A 357 -15.74 -13.01 3.97
CA ALA A 357 -16.83 -13.92 3.62
C ALA A 357 -16.86 -14.30 2.14
N LEU A 358 -16.51 -13.35 1.28
CA LEU A 358 -16.61 -13.47 -0.18
C LEU A 358 -15.23 -13.63 -0.87
N ALA A 359 -14.16 -13.90 -0.10
CA ALA A 359 -12.81 -14.03 -0.65
C ALA A 359 -12.74 -15.12 -1.73
N LEU A 360 -13.22 -16.33 -1.44
CA LEU A 360 -13.15 -17.46 -2.37
C LEU A 360 -13.98 -17.23 -3.66
N PRO A 361 -15.29 -16.94 -3.61
CA PRO A 361 -16.05 -16.65 -4.81
C PRO A 361 -15.51 -15.40 -5.54
N GLY A 362 -15.01 -14.40 -4.82
CA GLY A 362 -14.37 -13.24 -5.41
C GLY A 362 -13.13 -13.59 -6.22
N MET A 363 -12.27 -14.45 -5.70
CA MET A 363 -11.06 -14.89 -6.40
C MET A 363 -11.39 -15.78 -7.60
N ARG A 364 -12.42 -16.65 -7.52
CA ARG A 364 -12.88 -17.45 -8.68
C ARG A 364 -13.33 -16.56 -9.85
N VAL A 365 -14.00 -15.47 -9.57
CA VAL A 365 -14.46 -14.52 -10.61
C VAL A 365 -13.31 -13.82 -11.31
N VAL A 366 -12.27 -13.41 -10.55
CA VAL A 366 -11.15 -12.63 -11.12
C VAL A 366 -10.00 -13.49 -11.63
N ALA A 367 -9.97 -14.77 -11.30
CA ALA A 367 -8.95 -15.72 -11.76
C ALA A 367 -9.12 -16.03 -13.25
N PHE A 368 -8.02 -16.01 -14.00
CA PHE A 368 -7.97 -16.41 -15.43
C PHE A 368 -6.55 -16.85 -15.81
N GLY A 369 -6.40 -17.48 -16.97
CA GLY A 369 -5.12 -17.97 -17.49
C GLY A 369 -4.68 -19.23 -16.77
N GLU A 370 -3.45 -19.29 -16.30
CA GLU A 370 -2.80 -20.45 -15.65
C GLU A 370 -3.18 -20.60 -14.17
N THR A 371 -4.26 -19.97 -13.70
CA THR A 371 -4.66 -20.01 -12.29
C THR A 371 -5.53 -21.25 -12.02
N SER A 372 -5.04 -22.15 -11.19
CA SER A 372 -5.74 -23.38 -10.77
C SER A 372 -6.72 -23.14 -9.61
N ALA A 373 -7.52 -24.14 -9.25
CA ALA A 373 -8.41 -24.06 -8.10
C ALA A 373 -7.63 -23.91 -6.77
N SER A 374 -6.52 -24.64 -6.61
CA SER A 374 -5.62 -24.52 -5.44
C SER A 374 -5.04 -23.13 -5.31
N ASP A 375 -4.71 -22.49 -6.42
CA ASP A 375 -4.16 -21.13 -6.47
C ASP A 375 -5.18 -20.12 -5.96
N ILE A 376 -6.43 -20.27 -6.38
CA ILE A 376 -7.54 -19.43 -5.94
C ILE A 376 -7.73 -19.53 -4.42
N GLU A 377 -7.61 -20.76 -3.87
CA GLU A 377 -7.70 -20.99 -2.43
C GLU A 377 -6.56 -20.32 -1.67
N LEU A 378 -5.32 -20.36 -2.19
CA LEU A 378 -4.16 -19.70 -1.57
C LEU A 378 -4.37 -18.18 -1.51
N VAL A 379 -4.81 -17.55 -2.61
CA VAL A 379 -5.08 -16.11 -2.64
C VAL A 379 -6.23 -15.75 -1.69
N ALA A 380 -7.30 -16.56 -1.68
CA ALA A 380 -8.43 -16.34 -0.78
C ALA A 380 -8.01 -16.47 0.69
N ALA A 381 -7.20 -17.46 1.04
CA ALA A 381 -6.67 -17.65 2.39
C ALA A 381 -5.82 -16.46 2.84
N ALA A 382 -4.89 -16.00 2.00
CA ALA A 382 -4.10 -14.80 2.26
C ALA A 382 -5.00 -13.58 2.47
N LEU A 383 -5.99 -13.39 1.60
CA LEU A 383 -6.92 -12.26 1.66
C LEU A 383 -7.77 -12.27 2.94
N ILE A 384 -8.27 -13.43 3.36
CA ILE A 384 -9.01 -13.58 4.62
C ILE A 384 -8.13 -13.17 5.80
N GLY A 385 -6.90 -13.67 5.84
CA GLY A 385 -5.95 -13.35 6.91
C GLY A 385 -5.60 -11.86 6.96
N LEU A 386 -5.32 -11.23 5.83
CA LEU A 386 -5.02 -9.80 5.71
C LEU A 386 -6.24 -8.92 5.99
N ALA A 387 -7.41 -9.31 5.48
CA ALA A 387 -8.64 -8.52 5.63
C ALA A 387 -9.02 -8.31 7.09
N ALA A 388 -8.80 -9.29 7.98
CA ALA A 388 -9.00 -9.16 9.41
C ALA A 388 -8.25 -7.94 10.00
N GLY A 389 -7.12 -7.57 9.39
CA GLY A 389 -6.30 -6.41 9.76
C GLY A 389 -6.71 -5.09 9.15
N LEU A 390 -7.70 -4.99 8.28
CA LEU A 390 -8.00 -3.78 7.53
C LEU A 390 -8.40 -2.59 8.45
N TYR A 391 -9.26 -2.84 9.41
CA TYR A 391 -9.63 -1.81 10.39
C TYR A 391 -8.49 -1.54 11.40
N PRO A 392 -7.83 -2.55 12.01
CA PRO A 392 -6.62 -2.34 12.81
C PRO A 392 -5.52 -1.56 12.09
N TYR A 393 -5.24 -1.84 10.83
CA TYR A 393 -4.28 -1.09 10.01
C TYR A 393 -4.69 0.38 9.87
N SER A 394 -5.96 0.62 9.56
CA SER A 394 -6.50 1.97 9.46
C SER A 394 -6.41 2.72 10.80
N ALA A 395 -6.73 2.06 11.92
CA ALA A 395 -6.63 2.63 13.26
C ALA A 395 -5.17 2.92 13.67
N PHE A 396 -4.25 2.00 13.36
CA PHE A 396 -2.81 2.16 13.61
C PHE A 396 -2.25 3.42 12.92
N LEU A 397 -2.57 3.60 11.65
CA LEU A 397 -2.14 4.79 10.89
C LEU A 397 -2.81 6.07 11.40
N LEU A 398 -4.08 6.01 11.82
CA LEU A 398 -4.78 7.16 12.41
C LEU A 398 -4.13 7.60 13.73
N PHE A 399 -3.88 6.66 14.64
CA PHE A 399 -3.23 6.97 15.91
C PHE A 399 -1.82 7.48 15.73
N SER A 400 -1.07 6.94 14.76
CA SER A 400 0.26 7.48 14.40
C SER A 400 0.18 8.96 14.01
N ARG A 401 -0.84 9.36 13.24
CA ARG A 401 -1.09 10.77 12.91
C ARG A 401 -1.46 11.62 14.14
N GLY A 402 -2.20 11.05 15.08
CA GLY A 402 -2.47 11.70 16.36
C GLY A 402 -1.18 12.08 17.10
N TYR A 403 -0.20 11.16 17.13
CA TYR A 403 1.12 11.45 17.70
C TYR A 403 1.90 12.48 16.90
N TYR A 404 1.84 12.41 15.56
CA TYR A 404 2.54 13.40 14.70
C TYR A 404 1.97 14.80 14.87
N ALA A 405 0.67 14.93 15.10
CA ALA A 405 0.04 16.22 15.42
C ALA A 405 0.51 16.79 16.78
N LEU A 406 0.98 15.93 17.67
CA LEU A 406 1.60 16.30 18.97
C LEU A 406 3.13 16.46 18.88
N ASP A 407 3.68 16.54 17.67
CA ASP A 407 5.12 16.63 17.37
C ASP A 407 5.94 15.45 17.93
N GLU A 408 5.30 14.28 18.04
CA GLU A 408 5.95 13.07 18.54
C GLU A 408 5.96 11.96 17.48
N SER A 409 7.12 11.71 16.90
CA SER A 409 7.34 10.64 15.91
C SER A 409 8.03 9.40 16.48
N ARG A 410 8.74 9.57 17.62
CA ARG A 410 9.54 8.50 18.22
C ARG A 410 8.70 7.33 18.71
N PHE A 411 7.66 7.62 19.49
CA PHE A 411 6.84 6.57 20.08
C PHE A 411 6.10 5.73 19.02
N PRO A 412 5.37 6.31 18.05
CA PRO A 412 4.75 5.51 16.99
C PRO A 412 5.76 4.74 16.14
N GLY A 413 6.96 5.28 15.89
CA GLY A 413 8.03 4.55 15.21
C GLY A 413 8.51 3.32 15.98
N LEU A 414 8.75 3.44 17.28
CA LEU A 414 9.11 2.31 18.14
C LEU A 414 8.00 1.25 18.20
N VAL A 415 6.75 1.68 18.34
CA VAL A 415 5.57 0.78 18.36
C VAL A 415 5.43 0.07 17.03
N ALA A 416 5.65 0.74 15.90
CA ALA A 416 5.62 0.14 14.58
C ALA A 416 6.63 -1.02 14.46
N VAL A 417 7.89 -0.79 14.84
CA VAL A 417 8.92 -1.84 14.80
C VAL A 417 8.59 -2.97 15.77
N ALA A 418 8.21 -2.65 17.02
CA ALA A 418 7.91 -3.66 18.02
C ALA A 418 6.71 -4.54 17.64
N SER A 419 5.63 -3.94 17.11
CA SER A 419 4.46 -4.68 16.65
C SER A 419 4.75 -5.51 15.40
N SER A 420 5.61 -5.01 14.50
CA SER A 420 6.06 -5.80 13.35
C SER A 420 6.87 -7.03 13.75
N LEU A 421 7.73 -6.92 14.77
CA LEU A 421 8.46 -8.07 15.30
C LEU A 421 7.51 -9.14 15.88
N VAL A 422 6.38 -8.74 16.47
CA VAL A 422 5.33 -9.70 16.88
C VAL A 422 4.76 -10.42 15.65
N GLY A 423 4.43 -9.68 14.58
CA GLY A 423 3.98 -10.29 13.32
C GLY A 423 5.02 -11.24 12.73
N VAL A 424 6.29 -10.82 12.67
CA VAL A 424 7.40 -11.67 12.19
C VAL A 424 7.53 -12.95 13.01
N ALA A 425 7.41 -12.88 14.33
CA ALA A 425 7.46 -14.08 15.20
C ALA A 425 6.29 -15.04 14.90
N VAL A 426 5.08 -14.54 14.68
CA VAL A 426 3.93 -15.36 14.28
C VAL A 426 4.17 -15.98 12.90
N MET A 427 4.69 -15.22 11.92
CA MET A 427 5.03 -15.74 10.59
C MET A 427 6.07 -16.85 10.65
N ALA A 428 7.14 -16.64 11.43
CA ALA A 428 8.18 -17.65 11.62
C ALA A 428 7.63 -18.92 12.28
N GLY A 429 6.74 -18.78 13.27
CA GLY A 429 6.05 -19.91 13.87
C GLY A 429 5.18 -20.68 12.86
N ALA A 430 4.41 -19.96 12.04
CA ALA A 430 3.58 -20.57 10.99
C ALA A 430 4.42 -21.30 9.92
N ALA A 431 5.56 -20.72 9.55
CA ALA A 431 6.45 -21.31 8.53
C ALA A 431 7.00 -22.69 8.92
N VAL A 432 7.15 -22.98 10.24
CA VAL A 432 7.66 -24.27 10.73
C VAL A 432 6.57 -25.24 11.18
N THR A 433 5.32 -24.79 11.34
CA THR A 433 4.24 -25.61 11.92
C THR A 433 3.07 -25.86 10.98
N LEU A 434 2.95 -25.09 9.90
CA LEU A 434 1.80 -25.13 9.01
C LEU A 434 2.26 -25.24 7.55
N ASP A 435 1.39 -25.77 6.70
CA ASP A 435 1.60 -25.93 5.27
C ASP A 435 0.41 -25.40 4.46
N GLY A 436 0.61 -25.23 3.14
CA GLY A 436 -0.43 -24.88 2.17
C GLY A 436 -1.22 -23.62 2.54
N SER A 437 -2.52 -23.65 2.28
CA SER A 437 -3.42 -22.50 2.51
C SER A 437 -3.52 -22.09 3.98
N ALA A 438 -3.36 -23.04 4.93
CA ALA A 438 -3.36 -22.72 6.36
C ALA A 438 -2.16 -21.86 6.75
N ARG A 439 -0.96 -22.14 6.21
CA ARG A 439 0.22 -21.30 6.41
C ARG A 439 -0.06 -19.89 5.87
N ILE A 440 -0.49 -19.79 4.63
CA ILE A 440 -0.75 -18.51 3.96
C ILE A 440 -1.81 -17.68 4.69
N LEU A 441 -2.89 -18.30 5.19
CA LEU A 441 -3.89 -17.65 6.05
C LEU A 441 -3.24 -17.03 7.30
N VAL A 442 -2.41 -17.81 8.01
CA VAL A 442 -1.77 -17.35 9.25
C VAL A 442 -0.73 -16.26 8.97
N LEU A 443 -0.05 -16.27 7.83
CA LEU A 443 0.83 -15.16 7.44
C LEU A 443 0.05 -13.85 7.27
N GLY A 444 -1.14 -13.90 6.65
CA GLY A 444 -2.06 -12.76 6.57
C GLY A 444 -2.55 -12.29 7.95
N LEU A 445 -2.93 -13.25 8.82
CA LEU A 445 -3.32 -12.95 10.20
C LEU A 445 -2.16 -12.36 11.02
N ALA A 446 -0.92 -12.75 10.78
CA ALA A 446 0.25 -12.19 11.43
C ALA A 446 0.43 -10.69 11.15
N HIS A 447 0.18 -10.25 9.90
CA HIS A 447 0.08 -8.82 9.56
C HIS A 447 -1.06 -8.14 10.35
N SER A 448 -2.22 -8.77 10.38
CA SER A 448 -3.40 -8.28 11.09
C SER A 448 -3.13 -8.12 12.59
N ILE A 449 -2.47 -9.10 13.20
CA ILE A 449 -2.04 -9.07 14.61
C ILE A 449 -1.04 -7.94 14.85
N ALA A 450 -0.03 -7.79 14.00
CA ALA A 450 0.95 -6.71 14.12
C ALA A 450 0.26 -5.34 14.15
N TYR A 451 -0.64 -5.08 13.22
CA TYR A 451 -1.38 -3.82 13.19
C TYR A 451 -2.34 -3.64 14.36
N ALA A 452 -2.99 -4.71 14.80
CA ALA A 452 -3.90 -4.67 15.96
C ALA A 452 -3.13 -4.36 17.26
N VAL A 453 -1.98 -5.02 17.48
CA VAL A 453 -1.10 -4.74 18.61
C VAL A 453 -0.58 -3.31 18.56
N GLY A 454 -0.10 -2.86 17.40
CA GLY A 454 0.37 -1.50 17.21
C GLY A 454 -0.73 -0.45 17.49
N ALA A 455 -1.93 -0.63 16.93
CA ALA A 455 -3.06 0.23 17.17
C ALA A 455 -3.47 0.28 18.65
N LEU A 456 -3.49 -0.88 19.32
CA LEU A 456 -3.82 -0.96 20.75
C LEU A 456 -2.81 -0.22 21.61
N VAL A 457 -1.51 -0.42 21.38
CA VAL A 457 -0.43 0.24 22.14
C VAL A 457 -0.48 1.75 21.95
N LEU A 458 -0.67 2.22 20.69
CA LEU A 458 -0.82 3.66 20.42
C LEU A 458 -2.07 4.24 21.06
N ALA A 459 -3.21 3.54 21.00
CA ALA A 459 -4.45 3.96 21.62
C ALA A 459 -4.31 4.09 23.15
N LEU A 460 -3.68 3.10 23.79
CA LEU A 460 -3.43 3.11 25.24
C LEU A 460 -2.49 4.27 25.64
N GLY A 461 -1.45 4.53 24.84
CA GLY A 461 -0.56 5.66 25.07
C GLY A 461 -1.27 7.02 24.95
N LEU A 462 -2.08 7.21 23.91
CA LEU A 462 -2.91 8.42 23.75
C LEU A 462 -3.95 8.56 24.88
N ARG A 463 -4.62 7.46 25.26
CA ARG A 463 -5.56 7.46 26.39
C ARG A 463 -4.91 7.91 27.69
N ARG A 464 -3.68 7.47 27.98
CA ARG A 464 -2.93 7.90 29.19
C ARG A 464 -2.62 9.39 29.17
N ARG A 465 -2.45 9.99 28.00
CA ARG A 465 -2.15 11.44 27.85
C ARG A 465 -3.39 12.30 27.88
N THR A 466 -4.46 11.86 27.21
CA THR A 466 -5.72 12.61 27.09
C THR A 466 -6.69 12.37 28.24
N GLY A 467 -6.50 11.31 29.05
CA GLY A 467 -7.47 10.87 30.04
C GLY A 467 -8.78 10.32 29.46
N ALA A 468 -8.98 10.42 28.15
CA ALA A 468 -10.22 10.09 27.47
C ALA A 468 -10.17 8.69 26.82
N SER A 469 -11.30 7.98 26.77
CA SER A 469 -11.42 6.76 25.96
C SER A 469 -11.43 7.12 24.47
N LEU A 470 -10.54 6.51 23.70
CA LEU A 470 -10.47 6.70 22.24
C LEU A 470 -11.37 5.74 21.49
N LEU A 471 -11.79 4.63 22.12
CA LEU A 471 -12.66 3.65 21.49
C LEU A 471 -14.11 4.15 21.51
N PRO A 472 -14.74 4.30 20.35
CA PRO A 472 -16.15 4.69 20.27
C PRO A 472 -17.05 3.62 20.86
N ALA A 473 -18.09 4.01 21.59
CA ALA A 473 -19.10 3.08 22.10
C ALA A 473 -19.85 2.35 20.97
N ALA A 474 -19.96 2.98 19.79
CA ALA A 474 -20.56 2.40 18.61
C ALA A 474 -19.71 1.29 17.98
N LEU A 475 -18.39 1.26 18.23
CA LEU A 475 -17.45 0.33 17.57
C LEU A 475 -17.82 -1.14 17.82
N VAL A 476 -18.15 -1.50 19.05
CA VAL A 476 -18.53 -2.89 19.39
C VAL A 476 -19.79 -3.30 18.61
N ARG A 477 -20.77 -2.41 18.50
CA ARG A 477 -21.99 -2.66 17.71
C ARG A 477 -21.69 -2.83 16.23
N MET A 478 -20.78 -1.99 15.69
CA MET A 478 -20.35 -2.07 14.29
C MET A 478 -19.63 -3.39 14.01
N VAL A 479 -18.71 -3.81 14.89
CA VAL A 479 -18.01 -5.09 14.78
C VAL A 479 -18.97 -6.27 14.81
N LEU A 480 -19.90 -6.30 15.79
CA LEU A 480 -20.87 -7.39 15.92
C LEU A 480 -21.80 -7.48 14.70
N VAL A 481 -22.35 -6.35 14.25
CA VAL A 481 -23.20 -6.34 13.04
C VAL A 481 -22.43 -6.84 11.82
N SER A 482 -21.21 -6.33 11.60
CA SER A 482 -20.40 -6.74 10.46
C SER A 482 -20.02 -8.21 10.53
N ALA A 483 -19.65 -8.73 11.71
CA ALA A 483 -19.31 -10.12 11.90
C ALA A 483 -20.53 -11.06 11.67
N VAL A 484 -21.70 -10.70 12.17
CA VAL A 484 -22.93 -11.49 11.95
C VAL A 484 -23.32 -11.51 10.48
N VAL A 485 -23.30 -10.35 9.82
CA VAL A 485 -23.64 -10.26 8.39
C VAL A 485 -22.60 -11.00 7.54
N GLY A 486 -21.29 -10.81 7.81
CA GLY A 486 -20.23 -11.55 7.12
C GLY A 486 -20.36 -13.07 7.33
N GLY A 487 -20.63 -13.52 8.55
CA GLY A 487 -20.88 -14.93 8.85
C GLY A 487 -22.09 -15.49 8.09
N ALA A 488 -23.16 -14.71 8.00
CA ALA A 488 -24.35 -15.08 7.22
C ALA A 488 -24.04 -15.17 5.71
N MET A 489 -23.26 -14.20 5.16
CA MET A 489 -22.84 -14.23 3.76
C MET A 489 -21.96 -15.44 3.46
N TRP A 490 -21.01 -15.76 4.34
CA TRP A 490 -20.17 -16.95 4.22
C TRP A 490 -21.01 -18.22 4.27
N ALA A 491 -21.91 -18.37 5.25
CA ALA A 491 -22.79 -19.53 5.38
C ALA A 491 -23.73 -19.69 4.16
N ALA A 492 -24.23 -18.57 3.60
CA ALA A 492 -25.01 -18.59 2.37
C ALA A 492 -24.16 -19.06 1.17
N GLY A 493 -22.90 -18.65 1.08
CA GLY A 493 -21.97 -19.15 0.06
C GLY A 493 -21.79 -20.67 0.15
N GLN A 494 -21.56 -21.22 1.36
CA GLN A 494 -21.42 -22.66 1.58
C GLN A 494 -22.71 -23.45 1.24
N ALA A 495 -23.88 -22.84 1.41
CA ALA A 495 -25.16 -23.49 1.17
C ALA A 495 -25.67 -23.41 -0.27
N LEU A 496 -25.34 -22.33 -0.97
CA LEU A 496 -25.90 -22.00 -2.29
C LEU A 496 -24.93 -22.27 -3.45
N LEU A 497 -23.63 -22.14 -3.22
CA LEU A 497 -22.61 -22.45 -4.22
C LEU A 497 -22.22 -23.92 -4.09
N GLY A 498 -22.22 -24.65 -5.21
CA GLY A 498 -21.74 -26.02 -5.26
C GLY A 498 -20.22 -26.11 -5.10
N ASP A 499 -19.68 -27.32 -5.21
CA ASP A 499 -18.21 -27.56 -5.09
C ASP A 499 -17.42 -26.93 -6.24
N ASP A 500 -18.01 -26.82 -7.44
CA ASP A 500 -17.40 -26.16 -8.61
C ASP A 500 -18.41 -25.23 -9.30
N PRO A 501 -18.72 -24.08 -8.69
CA PRO A 501 -19.68 -23.14 -9.26
C PRO A 501 -19.10 -22.46 -10.50
N GLY A 502 -19.97 -22.20 -11.48
CA GLY A 502 -19.62 -21.43 -12.66
C GLY A 502 -19.33 -19.95 -12.30
N ARG A 503 -18.47 -19.28 -13.08
CA ARG A 503 -18.14 -17.86 -12.87
C ARG A 503 -19.36 -16.94 -12.80
N LEU A 504 -20.41 -17.23 -13.56
CA LEU A 504 -21.66 -16.44 -13.53
C LEU A 504 -22.42 -16.66 -12.22
N GLU A 505 -22.36 -17.85 -11.65
CA GLU A 505 -22.96 -18.16 -10.35
C GLU A 505 -22.24 -17.43 -9.23
N ASP A 506 -20.88 -17.49 -9.21
CA ASP A 506 -20.08 -16.71 -8.28
C ASP A 506 -20.35 -15.20 -8.42
N LEU A 507 -20.40 -14.66 -9.64
CA LEU A 507 -20.66 -13.25 -9.88
C LEU A 507 -22.07 -12.84 -9.41
N ALA A 508 -23.08 -13.65 -9.70
CA ALA A 508 -24.45 -13.42 -9.24
C ALA A 508 -24.52 -13.47 -7.70
N PHE A 509 -23.87 -14.46 -7.09
CA PHE A 509 -23.79 -14.58 -5.63
C PHE A 509 -23.11 -13.35 -5.01
N LEU A 510 -21.96 -12.92 -5.54
CA LEU A 510 -21.24 -11.71 -5.06
C LEU A 510 -22.13 -10.47 -5.13
N ALA A 511 -22.84 -10.28 -6.24
CA ALA A 511 -23.74 -9.14 -6.43
C ALA A 511 -24.89 -9.16 -5.43
N VAL A 512 -25.58 -10.30 -5.28
CA VAL A 512 -26.74 -10.44 -4.39
C VAL A 512 -26.30 -10.39 -2.92
N ALA A 513 -25.29 -11.18 -2.53
CA ALA A 513 -24.82 -11.23 -1.15
C ALA A 513 -24.21 -9.88 -0.72
N GLY A 514 -23.46 -9.22 -1.62
CA GLY A 514 -22.90 -7.90 -1.34
C GLY A 514 -23.97 -6.82 -1.17
N ALA A 515 -24.98 -6.79 -2.07
CA ALA A 515 -26.09 -5.83 -1.99
C ALA A 515 -26.97 -6.10 -0.75
N ALA A 516 -27.37 -7.35 -0.51
CA ALA A 516 -28.17 -7.75 0.64
C ALA A 516 -27.44 -7.50 1.96
N GLY A 517 -26.17 -7.93 2.06
CA GLY A 517 -25.32 -7.70 3.22
C GLY A 517 -25.15 -6.22 3.52
N GLY A 518 -24.88 -5.40 2.50
CA GLY A 518 -24.81 -3.94 2.62
C GLY A 518 -26.11 -3.33 3.12
N ALA A 519 -27.25 -3.74 2.57
CA ALA A 519 -28.56 -3.26 3.01
C ALA A 519 -28.87 -3.64 4.46
N VAL A 520 -28.56 -4.88 4.87
CA VAL A 520 -28.74 -5.35 6.26
C VAL A 520 -27.87 -4.57 7.23
N VAL A 521 -26.59 -4.34 6.90
CA VAL A 521 -25.67 -3.53 7.72
C VAL A 521 -26.21 -2.12 7.88
N LEU A 522 -26.63 -1.47 6.79
CA LEU A 522 -27.17 -0.10 6.84
C LEU A 522 -28.46 -0.04 7.67
N GLY A 523 -29.34 -1.04 7.54
CA GLY A 523 -30.57 -1.17 8.34
C GLY A 523 -30.25 -1.37 9.83
N ALA A 524 -29.34 -2.30 10.16
CA ALA A 524 -28.92 -2.56 11.53
C ALA A 524 -28.26 -1.34 12.18
N TYR A 525 -27.41 -0.62 11.46
CA TYR A 525 -26.80 0.62 11.94
C TYR A 525 -27.84 1.70 12.24
N LYS A 526 -28.90 1.79 11.42
CA LYS A 526 -30.03 2.71 11.68
C LYS A 526 -30.78 2.33 12.95
N VAL A 527 -31.12 1.06 13.11
CA VAL A 527 -31.88 0.54 14.28
C VAL A 527 -31.06 0.68 15.57
N LEU A 528 -29.76 0.38 15.51
CA LEU A 528 -28.86 0.46 16.67
C LEU A 528 -28.36 1.87 16.99
N GLY A 529 -28.87 2.91 16.30
CA GLY A 529 -28.52 4.30 16.56
C GLY A 529 -27.09 4.69 16.21
N VAL A 530 -26.38 3.87 15.43
CA VAL A 530 -24.99 4.14 15.02
C VAL A 530 -24.88 5.40 14.16
N ARG A 531 -25.91 5.72 13.34
CA ARG A 531 -25.95 6.94 12.51
C ARG A 531 -26.20 8.24 13.29
N ALA A 532 -26.87 8.19 14.42
CA ALA A 532 -27.17 9.40 15.22
C ALA A 532 -25.89 10.03 15.80
N ALA A 533 -24.88 9.24 16.08
CA ALA A 533 -23.58 9.73 16.55
C ALA A 533 -22.77 10.48 15.47
N LEU A 534 -23.10 10.30 14.19
CA LEU A 534 -22.40 10.92 13.06
C LEU A 534 -22.93 12.32 12.69
N SER A 535 -24.19 12.59 12.97
CA SER A 535 -24.83 13.89 12.69
C SER A 535 -24.54 14.95 13.74
N ALA A 536 -24.11 14.54 14.93
CA ALA A 536 -23.97 15.45 16.09
C ALA A 536 -22.77 16.43 15.96
N ARG A 537 -21.84 16.25 15.02
CA ARG A 537 -20.68 17.15 14.87
C ARG A 537 -20.91 18.36 13.95
N VAL A 538 -22.01 18.40 13.19
CA VAL A 538 -22.35 19.56 12.35
C VAL A 538 -22.97 20.68 13.17
N ALA A 539 -23.38 20.44 14.43
CA ALA A 539 -24.09 21.35 15.27
C ALA A 539 -23.27 21.87 16.48
N ALA A 540 -22.00 21.54 16.62
CA ALA A 540 -21.11 22.02 17.69
C ALA A 540 -19.83 22.64 17.10
#